data_2b2ef521dfd3a946bd579424c9045e09
#
_entry.id   2b2ef521dfd3a946bd579424c9045e09
#
_cell.length_a   1.000
_cell.length_b   1.000
_cell.length_c   1.000
_cell.angle_alpha   90.00
_cell.angle_beta   90.00
_cell.angle_gamma   90.00
#
_symmetry.space_group_name_H-M   'P 1'
#
loop_
_entity.id
_entity.type
_entity.pdbx_description
1 polymer ?
#
loop_
_entity_poly.entity_id
_entity_poly.type
_entity_poly.pdbx_seq_one_letter_code
_entity_poly.pdbx_strand_id
1 'polypeptide(L)'
;MTLTRILFATAILFTLQACALSPQMVELKPTADVTARNLGNNKPIIVSGTDQRDAEAFGTRGGIYGNTSLIRPANDVTQGIISATQKGLQSQGFNAYTPVEGATTIDVRLKELSYVPEKGSVVNSVEVKAIIEAAARNAAGDEYIGTYRAGNVYQQPLTPSAERNETMINEVLNRALNQMLIDPKLLNFAAAQ
;
A
#
# COMPACT_ATOMS: atom_id res chain seq x y z
N MET A 1 26.40 42.37 32.52
CA MET A 1 26.74 42.03 31.12
C MET A 1 26.88 40.53 30.83
N THR A 2 27.15 39.67 31.77
CA THR A 2 27.29 38.22 31.58
C THR A 2 25.96 37.47 31.40
N LEU A 3 24.91 37.86 32.13
CA LEU A 3 23.59 37.21 32.07
C LEU A 3 22.90 37.37 30.70
N THR A 4 22.99 38.55 30.09
CA THR A 4 22.42 38.88 28.79
C THR A 4 23.10 38.09 27.64
N ARG A 5 24.41 37.83 27.77
CA ARG A 5 25.18 37.05 26.79
C ARG A 5 24.83 35.55 26.85
N ILE A 6 24.50 35.00 28.02
CA ILE A 6 24.07 33.61 28.20
C ILE A 6 22.67 33.41 27.64
N LEU A 7 21.75 34.35 27.85
CA LEU A 7 20.39 34.29 27.27
C LEU A 7 20.42 34.32 25.73
N PHE A 8 21.29 35.10 25.11
CA PHE A 8 21.42 35.16 23.66
C PHE A 8 22.03 33.88 23.07
N ALA A 9 23.00 33.26 23.76
CA ALA A 9 23.62 32.01 23.35
C ALA A 9 22.62 30.83 23.41
N THR A 10 21.76 30.81 24.45
CA THR A 10 20.73 29.76 24.61
C THR A 10 19.61 29.86 23.57
N ALA A 11 19.21 31.08 23.17
CA ALA A 11 18.19 31.30 22.14
C ALA A 11 18.67 30.85 20.76
N ILE A 12 19.95 30.96 20.44
CA ILE A 12 20.52 30.54 19.15
C ILE A 12 20.57 29.00 19.02
N LEU A 13 20.75 28.26 20.14
CA LEU A 13 20.75 26.79 20.10
C LEU A 13 19.38 26.18 19.79
N PHE A 14 18.29 26.86 20.14
CA PHE A 14 16.93 26.36 19.86
C PHE A 14 16.50 26.54 18.40
N THR A 15 17.13 27.38 17.60
CA THR A 15 16.75 27.65 16.20
C THR A 15 17.36 26.68 15.20
N LEU A 16 18.28 25.81 15.59
CA LEU A 16 18.95 24.85 14.69
C LEU A 16 18.21 23.52 14.49
N GLN A 17 17.06 23.30 15.14
CA GLN A 17 16.29 22.06 15.02
C GLN A 17 15.27 22.03 13.86
N ALA A 18 15.23 23.04 13.01
CA ALA A 18 14.05 23.37 12.21
C ALA A 18 13.97 22.80 10.79
N CYS A 19 14.89 21.96 10.29
CA CYS A 19 14.87 21.65 8.85
C CYS A 19 15.05 20.19 8.42
N ALA A 20 15.16 19.22 9.30
CA ALA A 20 15.24 17.82 8.92
C ALA A 20 13.87 17.15 9.05
N LEU A 21 13.29 16.68 7.92
CA LEU A 21 12.12 15.82 7.96
C LEU A 21 12.53 14.49 8.62
N SER A 22 11.82 14.11 9.69
CA SER A 22 12.05 12.84 10.37
C SER A 22 11.51 11.66 9.57
N PRO A 23 12.04 10.43 9.78
CA PRO A 23 11.45 9.21 9.25
C PRO A 23 9.98 9.10 9.65
N GLN A 24 9.20 8.44 8.82
CA GLN A 24 7.78 8.20 9.06
C GLN A 24 7.48 6.72 8.95
N MET A 25 6.74 6.22 9.92
CA MET A 25 6.08 4.91 9.85
C MET A 25 4.66 5.12 9.37
N VAL A 26 4.22 4.31 8.39
CA VAL A 26 2.88 4.36 7.79
C VAL A 26 2.17 3.06 8.09
N GLU A 27 0.99 3.15 8.70
CA GLU A 27 0.14 2.00 8.91
C GLU A 27 -0.64 1.70 7.63
N LEU A 28 -0.34 0.55 7.01
CA LEU A 28 -1.11 0.09 5.86
C LEU A 28 -2.41 -0.55 6.33
N LYS A 29 -3.51 -0.04 5.77
CA LYS A 29 -4.89 -0.46 6.07
C LYS A 29 -5.57 -0.88 4.77
N PRO A 30 -5.13 -1.99 4.14
CA PRO A 30 -5.78 -2.44 2.91
C PRO A 30 -7.23 -2.78 3.18
N THR A 31 -8.11 -2.29 2.30
CA THR A 31 -9.56 -2.50 2.40
C THR A 31 -10.11 -2.97 1.08
N ALA A 32 -11.05 -3.91 1.14
CA ALA A 32 -11.85 -4.32 0.00
C ALA A 32 -13.15 -3.51 0.00
N ASP A 33 -13.26 -2.60 -0.96
CA ASP A 33 -14.48 -1.83 -1.22
C ASP A 33 -15.03 -2.27 -2.60
N VAL A 34 -15.72 -3.40 -2.58
CA VAL A 34 -16.30 -4.01 -3.78
C VAL A 34 -17.76 -4.32 -3.58
N THR A 35 -18.56 -4.09 -4.61
CA THR A 35 -19.98 -4.43 -4.58
C THR A 35 -20.17 -5.94 -4.42
N ALA A 36 -20.98 -6.33 -3.44
CA ALA A 36 -21.26 -7.73 -3.18
C ALA A 36 -21.96 -8.41 -4.37
N ARG A 37 -21.47 -9.60 -4.71
CA ARG A 37 -22.00 -10.44 -5.79
C ARG A 37 -21.94 -11.90 -5.32
N ASN A 38 -22.60 -12.80 -6.03
CA ASN A 38 -22.54 -14.23 -5.74
C ASN A 38 -21.90 -15.00 -6.92
N LEU A 39 -20.76 -14.54 -7.39
CA LEU A 39 -20.02 -15.19 -8.49
C LEU A 39 -19.35 -16.50 -8.02
N GLY A 40 -18.87 -16.50 -6.81
CA GLY A 40 -18.14 -17.63 -6.22
C GLY A 40 -19.02 -18.82 -5.83
N ASN A 41 -20.32 -18.62 -5.66
CA ASN A 41 -21.26 -19.68 -5.24
C ASN A 41 -20.74 -20.53 -4.07
N ASN A 42 -20.15 -19.86 -3.08
CA ASN A 42 -19.53 -20.45 -1.88
C ASN A 42 -18.35 -21.40 -2.15
N LYS A 43 -17.71 -21.34 -3.33
CA LYS A 43 -16.53 -22.16 -3.63
C LYS A 43 -15.37 -21.79 -2.72
N PRO A 44 -14.62 -22.78 -2.20
CA PRO A 44 -13.49 -22.53 -1.33
C PRO A 44 -12.29 -21.95 -2.12
N ILE A 45 -11.63 -20.96 -1.54
CA ILE A 45 -10.40 -20.37 -2.08
C ILE A 45 -9.39 -20.24 -0.95
N ILE A 46 -8.13 -20.59 -1.22
CA ILE A 46 -7.02 -20.38 -0.32
C ILE A 46 -6.29 -19.10 -0.78
N VAL A 47 -6.19 -18.12 0.12
CA VAL A 47 -5.48 -16.86 -0.13
C VAL A 47 -4.14 -16.87 0.59
N SER A 48 -3.08 -16.61 -0.16
CA SER A 48 -1.75 -16.30 0.36
C SER A 48 -1.32 -14.90 -0.09
N GLY A 49 -0.26 -14.38 0.51
CA GLY A 49 0.29 -13.07 0.14
C GLY A 49 1.80 -13.05 0.29
N THR A 50 2.45 -12.24 -0.53
CA THR A 50 3.89 -12.07 -0.53
C THR A 50 4.25 -10.62 -0.81
N ASP A 51 5.13 -10.04 -0.01
CA ASP A 51 5.76 -8.75 -0.31
C ASP A 51 6.99 -8.98 -1.17
N GLN A 52 6.92 -8.59 -2.43
CA GLN A 52 7.98 -8.73 -3.44
C GLN A 52 8.53 -7.38 -3.90
N ARG A 53 8.38 -6.34 -3.07
CA ARG A 53 8.98 -5.04 -3.36
C ARG A 53 10.50 -5.14 -3.24
N ASP A 54 11.22 -4.41 -4.09
CA ASP A 54 12.69 -4.37 -4.06
C ASP A 54 13.24 -3.59 -2.85
N ALA A 55 12.42 -2.70 -2.25
CA ALA A 55 12.81 -1.84 -1.13
C ALA A 55 11.83 -1.93 0.03
N GLU A 56 12.35 -1.94 1.26
CA GLU A 56 11.52 -1.89 2.47
C GLU A 56 10.76 -0.56 2.61
N ALA A 57 11.42 0.56 2.25
CA ALA A 57 10.80 1.88 2.30
C ALA A 57 9.94 2.11 1.07
N PHE A 58 8.80 2.77 1.25
CA PHE A 58 7.95 3.23 0.14
C PHE A 58 8.61 4.39 -0.62
N GLY A 59 9.46 5.15 0.03
CA GLY A 59 10.14 6.31 -0.51
C GLY A 59 10.63 7.25 0.58
N THR A 60 10.67 8.54 0.28
CA THR A 60 11.12 9.57 1.19
C THR A 60 10.12 10.73 1.26
N ARG A 61 10.02 11.38 2.41
CA ARG A 61 9.26 12.64 2.57
C ARG A 61 9.91 13.82 1.81
N GLY A 62 11.07 13.59 1.20
CA GLY A 62 11.85 14.61 0.53
C GLY A 62 12.76 15.38 1.52
N GLY A 63 13.16 16.57 1.11
CA GLY A 63 14.12 17.41 1.85
C GLY A 63 15.55 17.25 1.32
N ILE A 64 16.50 17.93 1.97
CA ILE A 64 17.91 17.94 1.57
C ILE A 64 18.56 16.58 1.88
N TYR A 65 18.11 15.92 2.95
CA TYR A 65 18.63 14.64 3.41
C TYR A 65 17.56 13.54 3.24
N GLY A 66 17.26 13.17 1.99
CA GLY A 66 16.24 12.17 1.68
C GLY A 66 16.41 10.85 2.43
N ASN A 67 17.64 10.41 2.67
CA ASN A 67 17.94 9.16 3.38
C ASN A 67 17.53 9.19 4.86
N THR A 68 17.33 10.36 5.46
CA THR A 68 16.91 10.50 6.86
C THR A 68 15.40 10.68 7.02
N SER A 69 14.66 10.79 5.92
CA SER A 69 13.22 11.06 5.92
C SER A 69 12.43 9.94 5.23
N LEU A 70 12.88 8.69 5.37
CA LEU A 70 12.25 7.53 4.74
C LEU A 70 10.84 7.27 5.29
N ILE A 71 9.97 6.80 4.41
CA ILE A 71 8.61 6.32 4.73
C ILE A 71 8.63 4.80 4.68
N ARG A 72 8.34 4.14 5.80
CA ARG A 72 8.35 2.68 5.94
C ARG A 72 7.00 2.15 6.44
N PRO A 73 6.67 0.87 6.19
CA PRO A 73 5.50 0.25 6.81
C PRO A 73 5.68 0.16 8.33
N ALA A 74 4.60 0.46 9.07
CA ALA A 74 4.51 0.28 10.52
C ALA A 74 4.02 -1.13 10.91
N ASN A 75 3.40 -1.84 9.98
CA ASN A 75 2.78 -3.15 10.19
C ASN A 75 3.15 -4.13 9.08
N ASP A 76 2.80 -5.40 9.27
CA ASP A 76 2.97 -6.43 8.24
C ASP A 76 2.01 -6.18 7.07
N VAL A 77 2.60 -5.80 5.94
CA VAL A 77 1.89 -5.51 4.69
C VAL A 77 1.16 -6.74 4.18
N THR A 78 1.80 -7.91 4.29
CA THR A 78 1.32 -9.18 3.75
C THR A 78 0.03 -9.61 4.43
N GLN A 79 -0.02 -9.58 5.76
CA GLN A 79 -1.20 -9.94 6.53
C GLN A 79 -2.39 -9.02 6.23
N GLY A 80 -2.14 -7.74 6.06
CA GLY A 80 -3.17 -6.76 5.67
C GLY A 80 -3.78 -7.09 4.31
N ILE A 81 -2.94 -7.38 3.31
CA ILE A 81 -3.38 -7.73 1.94
C ILE A 81 -4.17 -9.05 1.94
N ILE A 82 -3.69 -10.09 2.65
CA ILE A 82 -4.42 -11.36 2.77
C ILE A 82 -5.82 -11.13 3.32
N SER A 83 -5.92 -10.43 4.46
CA SER A 83 -7.20 -10.18 5.13
C SER A 83 -8.17 -9.39 4.26
N ALA A 84 -7.70 -8.35 3.58
CA ALA A 84 -8.51 -7.55 2.67
C ALA A 84 -8.95 -8.37 1.44
N THR A 85 -8.06 -9.20 0.89
CA THR A 85 -8.39 -10.10 -0.23
C THR A 85 -9.45 -11.12 0.16
N GLN A 86 -9.30 -11.78 1.29
CA GLN A 86 -10.30 -12.73 1.81
C GLN A 86 -11.67 -12.08 1.95
N LYS A 87 -11.72 -10.89 2.56
CA LYS A 87 -12.97 -10.13 2.71
C LYS A 87 -13.58 -9.76 1.36
N GLY A 88 -12.77 -9.32 0.40
CA GLY A 88 -13.22 -8.96 -0.94
C GLY A 88 -13.76 -10.16 -1.70
N LEU A 89 -13.07 -11.30 -1.67
CA LEU A 89 -13.54 -12.55 -2.29
C LEU A 89 -14.82 -13.07 -1.62
N GLN A 90 -14.96 -12.93 -0.31
CA GLN A 90 -16.21 -13.24 0.37
C GLN A 90 -17.36 -12.36 -0.13
N SER A 91 -17.11 -11.07 -0.36
CA SER A 91 -18.13 -10.19 -0.97
C SER A 91 -18.47 -10.59 -2.40
N GLN A 92 -17.58 -11.28 -3.11
CA GLN A 92 -17.84 -11.86 -4.44
C GLN A 92 -18.51 -13.27 -4.35
N GLY A 93 -18.81 -13.77 -3.15
CA GLY A 93 -19.51 -15.04 -2.93
C GLY A 93 -18.62 -16.26 -2.79
N PHE A 94 -17.30 -16.11 -2.63
CA PHE A 94 -16.39 -17.22 -2.35
C PHE A 94 -16.26 -17.48 -0.84
N ASN A 95 -15.87 -18.72 -0.48
CA ASN A 95 -15.45 -19.06 0.88
C ASN A 95 -13.91 -18.97 0.97
N ALA A 96 -13.40 -17.84 1.44
CA ALA A 96 -11.97 -17.55 1.53
C ALA A 96 -11.38 -17.74 2.94
N TYR A 97 -12.17 -18.22 3.92
CA TYR A 97 -11.73 -18.37 5.31
C TYR A 97 -11.53 -19.81 5.73
N THR A 98 -12.09 -20.76 4.98
CA THR A 98 -11.97 -22.19 5.32
C THR A 98 -11.09 -22.87 4.29
N PRO A 99 -9.83 -23.19 4.60
CA PRO A 99 -8.97 -23.93 3.70
C PRO A 99 -9.56 -25.33 3.42
N VAL A 100 -9.65 -25.67 2.15
CA VAL A 100 -10.11 -26.98 1.70
C VAL A 100 -9.06 -27.55 0.74
N GLU A 101 -8.69 -28.80 0.90
CA GLU A 101 -7.74 -29.45 0.00
C GLU A 101 -8.29 -29.46 -1.44
N GLY A 102 -7.45 -29.13 -2.40
CA GLY A 102 -7.84 -29.02 -3.82
C GLY A 102 -8.57 -27.72 -4.17
N ALA A 103 -8.77 -26.80 -3.21
CA ALA A 103 -9.33 -25.48 -3.56
C ALA A 103 -8.37 -24.68 -4.44
N THR A 104 -8.93 -23.77 -5.25
CA THR A 104 -8.14 -22.78 -5.97
C THR A 104 -7.32 -21.94 -4.98
N THR A 105 -6.05 -21.79 -5.25
CA THR A 105 -5.15 -20.90 -4.50
C THR A 105 -5.04 -19.57 -5.23
N ILE A 106 -5.00 -18.45 -4.51
CA ILE A 106 -4.69 -17.12 -5.03
C ILE A 106 -3.54 -16.55 -4.19
N ASP A 107 -2.37 -16.41 -4.80
CA ASP A 107 -1.21 -15.74 -4.20
C ASP A 107 -1.18 -14.27 -4.65
N VAL A 108 -1.32 -13.37 -3.69
CA VAL A 108 -1.35 -11.92 -3.93
C VAL A 108 0.02 -11.33 -3.62
N ARG A 109 0.71 -10.85 -4.65
CA ARG A 109 2.07 -10.34 -4.58
C ARG A 109 2.08 -8.83 -4.69
N LEU A 110 2.57 -8.14 -3.66
CA LEU A 110 2.83 -6.72 -3.75
C LEU A 110 4.18 -6.51 -4.46
N LYS A 111 4.11 -6.09 -5.73
CA LYS A 111 5.31 -5.87 -6.57
C LYS A 111 5.90 -4.48 -6.40
N GLU A 112 5.05 -3.48 -6.18
CA GLU A 112 5.47 -2.09 -6.00
C GLU A 112 4.48 -1.38 -5.06
N LEU A 113 5.01 -0.58 -4.15
CA LEU A 113 4.30 0.48 -3.46
C LEU A 113 5.32 1.59 -3.25
N SER A 114 5.21 2.65 -4.05
CA SER A 114 6.20 3.71 -4.09
C SER A 114 5.59 5.07 -3.81
N TYR A 115 6.39 5.94 -3.18
CA TYR A 115 6.06 7.32 -2.83
C TYR A 115 7.21 8.21 -3.25
N VAL A 116 7.01 9.05 -4.27
CA VAL A 116 8.04 9.90 -4.86
C VAL A 116 7.62 11.37 -4.81
N PRO A 117 8.24 12.18 -3.92
CA PRO A 117 7.99 13.62 -3.90
C PRO A 117 8.78 14.31 -5.02
N GLU A 118 8.11 15.20 -5.74
CA GLU A 118 8.69 16.04 -6.76
C GLU A 118 8.55 17.51 -6.38
N LYS A 119 9.65 18.25 -6.48
CA LYS A 119 9.64 19.69 -6.26
C LYS A 119 9.29 20.41 -7.55
N GLY A 120 8.14 21.06 -7.56
CA GLY A 120 7.78 21.99 -8.63
C GLY A 120 8.27 23.42 -8.35
N SER A 121 8.33 24.23 -9.39
CA SER A 121 8.67 25.66 -9.26
C SER A 121 7.57 26.48 -8.58
N VAL A 122 6.31 26.05 -8.66
CA VAL A 122 5.14 26.73 -8.10
C VAL A 122 4.41 25.85 -7.09
N VAL A 123 4.23 24.57 -7.42
CA VAL A 123 3.52 23.60 -6.58
C VAL A 123 4.34 22.31 -6.55
N ASN A 124 4.51 21.75 -5.36
CA ASN A 124 5.09 20.43 -5.23
C ASN A 124 4.07 19.36 -5.60
N SER A 125 4.53 18.19 -6.03
CA SER A 125 3.70 17.02 -6.25
C SER A 125 4.25 15.79 -5.54
N VAL A 126 3.38 14.83 -5.35
CA VAL A 126 3.74 13.50 -4.84
C VAL A 126 3.14 12.47 -5.78
N GLU A 127 3.97 11.66 -6.39
CA GLU A 127 3.54 10.49 -7.13
C GLU A 127 3.51 9.28 -6.20
N VAL A 128 2.36 8.58 -6.15
CA VAL A 128 2.21 7.30 -5.45
C VAL A 128 1.79 6.26 -6.45
N LYS A 129 2.46 5.09 -6.44
CA LYS A 129 2.15 3.94 -7.30
C LYS A 129 2.01 2.68 -6.47
N ALA A 130 1.11 1.79 -6.91
CA ALA A 130 0.99 0.44 -6.41
C ALA A 130 0.84 -0.55 -7.57
N ILE A 131 1.54 -1.67 -7.49
CA ILE A 131 1.40 -2.80 -8.41
C ILE A 131 1.17 -4.05 -7.59
N ILE A 132 0.03 -4.69 -7.84
CA ILE A 132 -0.35 -5.99 -7.29
C ILE A 132 -0.40 -7.00 -8.43
N GLU A 133 0.14 -8.19 -8.19
CA GLU A 133 -0.01 -9.35 -9.06
C GLU A 133 -0.78 -10.42 -8.31
N ALA A 134 -1.82 -10.98 -8.94
CA ALA A 134 -2.51 -12.17 -8.44
C ALA A 134 -2.15 -13.36 -9.31
N ALA A 135 -1.62 -14.40 -8.69
CA ALA A 135 -1.37 -15.69 -9.33
C ALA A 135 -2.37 -16.70 -8.76
N ALA A 136 -3.33 -17.10 -9.59
CA ALA A 136 -4.32 -18.10 -9.22
C ALA A 136 -3.97 -19.45 -9.85
N ARG A 137 -4.13 -20.54 -9.08
CA ARG A 137 -3.92 -21.91 -9.55
C ARG A 137 -5.05 -22.80 -9.08
N ASN A 138 -5.63 -23.59 -10.01
CA ASN A 138 -6.67 -24.56 -9.70
C ASN A 138 -6.10 -25.97 -9.40
N ALA A 139 -6.95 -26.89 -8.99
CA ALA A 139 -6.55 -28.28 -8.69
C ALA A 139 -6.02 -29.04 -9.92
N ALA A 140 -6.41 -28.67 -11.13
CA ALA A 140 -5.92 -29.26 -12.37
C ALA A 140 -4.50 -28.77 -12.72
N GLY A 141 -4.00 -27.73 -12.04
CA GLY A 141 -2.70 -27.13 -12.29
C GLY A 141 -2.73 -26.00 -13.31
N ASP A 142 -3.90 -25.60 -13.81
CA ASP A 142 -4.02 -24.42 -14.65
C ASP A 142 -3.72 -23.15 -13.85
N GLU A 143 -3.17 -22.15 -14.51
CA GLU A 143 -2.78 -20.89 -13.90
C GLU A 143 -3.42 -19.68 -14.59
N TYR A 144 -3.75 -18.69 -13.79
CA TYR A 144 -4.09 -17.35 -14.24
C TYR A 144 -3.21 -16.33 -13.49
N ILE A 145 -2.60 -15.42 -14.24
CA ILE A 145 -1.81 -14.32 -13.67
C ILE A 145 -2.40 -13.00 -14.12
N GLY A 146 -2.81 -12.16 -13.16
CA GLY A 146 -3.29 -10.81 -13.39
C GLY A 146 -2.39 -9.79 -12.72
N THR A 147 -2.14 -8.65 -13.38
CA THR A 147 -1.37 -7.53 -12.82
C THR A 147 -2.25 -6.28 -12.77
N TYR A 148 -2.35 -5.69 -11.58
CA TYR A 148 -3.23 -4.55 -11.28
C TYR A 148 -2.39 -3.37 -10.84
N ARG A 149 -2.54 -2.24 -11.53
CA ARG A 149 -1.74 -1.04 -11.36
C ARG A 149 -2.62 0.13 -10.99
N ALA A 150 -2.26 0.82 -9.92
CA ALA A 150 -2.87 2.09 -9.57
C ALA A 150 -1.77 3.13 -9.35
N GLY A 151 -2.06 4.36 -9.67
CA GLY A 151 -1.17 5.48 -9.43
C GLY A 151 -1.97 6.78 -9.34
N ASN A 152 -1.40 7.75 -8.63
CA ASN A 152 -1.93 9.10 -8.59
C ASN A 152 -0.81 10.11 -8.35
N VAL A 153 -0.97 11.29 -8.94
CA VAL A 153 -0.11 12.45 -8.69
C VAL A 153 -0.92 13.47 -7.90
N TYR A 154 -0.50 13.70 -6.66
CA TYR A 154 -1.17 14.62 -5.74
C TYR A 154 -0.44 15.96 -5.76
N GLN A 155 -1.14 17.02 -6.14
CA GLN A 155 -0.65 18.39 -6.02
C GLN A 155 -0.64 18.81 -4.55
N GLN A 156 0.51 19.32 -4.07
CA GLN A 156 0.70 19.69 -2.67
C GLN A 156 1.38 21.07 -2.58
N PRO A 157 0.70 22.10 -2.07
CA PRO A 157 1.31 23.43 -1.93
C PRO A 157 2.43 23.45 -0.88
N LEU A 158 2.36 22.53 0.10
CA LEU A 158 3.33 22.36 1.18
C LEU A 158 3.77 20.90 1.28
N THR A 159 4.82 20.63 2.07
CA THR A 159 5.18 19.25 2.42
C THR A 159 4.00 18.58 3.14
N PRO A 160 3.53 17.41 2.67
CA PRO A 160 2.39 16.74 3.28
C PRO A 160 2.64 16.32 4.72
N SER A 161 1.59 16.36 5.55
CA SER A 161 1.63 15.82 6.91
C SER A 161 1.80 14.29 6.89
N ALA A 162 2.10 13.69 8.04
CA ALA A 162 2.23 12.26 8.18
C ALA A 162 0.90 11.54 7.84
N GLU A 163 -0.23 12.05 8.31
CA GLU A 163 -1.56 11.51 8.04
C GLU A 163 -1.91 11.61 6.55
N ARG A 164 -1.50 12.70 5.91
CA ARG A 164 -1.74 12.89 4.48
C ARG A 164 -0.95 11.88 3.64
N ASN A 165 0.30 11.62 4.01
CA ASN A 165 1.12 10.59 3.36
C ASN A 165 0.49 9.20 3.52
N GLU A 166 0.07 8.85 4.74
CA GLU A 166 -0.60 7.58 5.03
C GLU A 166 -1.88 7.42 4.20
N THR A 167 -2.69 8.47 4.13
CA THR A 167 -3.92 8.48 3.31
C THR A 167 -3.63 8.22 1.83
N MET A 168 -2.66 8.94 1.24
CA MET A 168 -2.31 8.81 -0.18
C MET A 168 -1.80 7.41 -0.52
N ILE A 169 -0.96 6.83 0.35
CA ILE A 169 -0.40 5.49 0.15
C ILE A 169 -1.51 4.42 0.24
N ASN A 170 -2.36 4.49 1.27
CA ASN A 170 -3.47 3.54 1.44
C ASN A 170 -4.51 3.66 0.32
N GLU A 171 -4.82 4.88 -0.14
CA GLU A 171 -5.76 5.10 -1.25
C GLU A 171 -5.30 4.40 -2.54
N VAL A 172 -4.02 4.51 -2.88
CA VAL A 172 -3.49 3.93 -4.11
C VAL A 172 -3.38 2.41 -3.99
N LEU A 173 -2.95 1.89 -2.84
CA LEU A 173 -2.92 0.45 -2.56
C LEU A 173 -4.32 -0.16 -2.65
N ASN A 174 -5.32 0.46 -2.02
CA ASN A 174 -6.70 -0.02 -2.04
C ASN A 174 -7.29 -0.01 -3.46
N ARG A 175 -6.93 0.98 -4.28
CA ARG A 175 -7.38 1.05 -5.66
C ARG A 175 -6.83 -0.11 -6.49
N ALA A 176 -5.56 -0.47 -6.36
CA ALA A 176 -4.97 -1.62 -7.03
C ALA A 176 -5.62 -2.94 -6.57
N LEU A 177 -5.83 -3.09 -5.25
CA LEU A 177 -6.48 -4.26 -4.67
C LEU A 177 -7.94 -4.40 -5.15
N ASN A 178 -8.69 -3.31 -5.18
CA ASN A 178 -10.08 -3.35 -5.65
C ASN A 178 -10.19 -3.67 -7.14
N GLN A 179 -9.24 -3.21 -7.98
CA GLN A 179 -9.17 -3.63 -9.39
C GLN A 179 -9.00 -5.15 -9.52
N MET A 180 -8.16 -5.76 -8.69
CA MET A 180 -7.99 -7.22 -8.64
C MET A 180 -9.29 -7.93 -8.25
N LEU A 181 -9.95 -7.45 -7.20
CA LEU A 181 -11.14 -8.07 -6.62
C LEU A 181 -12.40 -7.96 -7.51
N ILE A 182 -12.38 -7.11 -8.53
CA ILE A 182 -13.47 -6.99 -9.51
C ILE A 182 -13.10 -7.54 -10.90
N ASP A 183 -11.88 -8.06 -11.08
CA ASP A 183 -11.44 -8.59 -12.38
C ASP A 183 -12.25 -9.83 -12.75
N PRO A 184 -13.07 -9.77 -13.82
CA PRO A 184 -13.89 -10.89 -14.20
C PRO A 184 -13.09 -12.11 -14.66
N LYS A 185 -11.87 -11.94 -15.17
CA LYS A 185 -11.02 -13.06 -15.59
C LYS A 185 -10.51 -13.84 -14.38
N LEU A 186 -10.01 -13.15 -13.34
CA LEU A 186 -9.60 -13.78 -12.10
C LEU A 186 -10.78 -14.47 -11.41
N LEU A 187 -11.91 -13.78 -11.30
CA LEU A 187 -13.10 -14.31 -10.62
C LEU A 187 -13.71 -15.50 -11.36
N ASN A 188 -13.78 -15.46 -12.70
CA ASN A 188 -14.27 -16.58 -13.51
C ASN A 188 -13.30 -17.78 -13.43
N PHE A 189 -11.99 -17.55 -13.47
CA PHE A 189 -11.00 -18.60 -13.27
C PHE A 189 -11.19 -19.28 -11.90
N ALA A 190 -11.34 -18.49 -10.86
CA ALA A 190 -11.56 -18.99 -9.50
C ALA A 190 -12.92 -19.71 -9.35
N ALA A 191 -13.91 -19.34 -10.14
CA ALA A 191 -15.24 -19.97 -10.15
C ALA A 191 -15.36 -21.20 -11.09
N ALA A 192 -14.39 -21.47 -11.94
CA ALA A 192 -14.49 -22.52 -12.98
C ALA A 192 -14.31 -23.96 -12.49
N GLN A 193 -14.18 -24.22 -11.17
CA GLN A 193 -14.04 -25.57 -10.57
C GLN A 193 -15.34 -26.30 -10.43
#